data_fde67b149d6d79bc02732b4bdde5e589
#
_entry.id   fde67b149d6d79bc02732b4bdde5e589
#
_cell.length_a   1.000
_cell.length_b   1.000
_cell.length_c   1.000
_cell.angle_alpha   90.00
_cell.angle_beta   90.00
_cell.angle_gamma   90.00
#
_symmetry.space_group_name_H-M   'P 1'
#
loop_
_entity.id
_entity.type
_entity.pdbx_description
1 polymer ?
#
loop_
_entity_poly.entity_id
_entity_poly.type
_entity_poly.pdbx_seq_one_letter_code
_entity_poly.pdbx_strand_id
1 'polypeptide(L)'
;MRFASTLSRRDALSRLSAGALLALGLWPGCLSARARSGEPGSFKFITVNDTHYLSPDCGQYLEGVLRQMKTAGAEFCLHLGDLTEKGERAHLGAMSNLLAQLDAPAYPVIGNHDYATQSDRRAYENLFPRRLNYHFEHRGWQFVGLDSTHGKTYEKTNIQPATFRWLDDNLKKLDPRQPTVIFTHFPLGEGVKYRPGNADALLERFKPFNLQGIFCGHWHGFTERKVGEVFAVTNRCCALKRGNHDKTKEKGFLVCEARDGRVTYRFVEAPIPKELEAVAGEPKRPKAGSNSTESKP
;
A
#
# COMPACT_ATOMS: atom_id res chain seq x y z
N MET A 1 -26.46 5.75 58.82
CA MET A 1 -27.68 5.98 58.01
C MET A 1 -27.38 5.61 56.55
N ARG A 2 -27.97 4.54 56.06
CA ARG A 2 -27.82 4.10 54.64
C ARG A 2 -29.07 4.59 53.91
N PHE A 3 -28.89 5.46 52.95
CA PHE A 3 -29.95 5.83 52.02
C PHE A 3 -30.09 4.74 50.95
N ALA A 4 -31.18 3.98 50.97
CA ALA A 4 -31.56 3.12 49.85
C ALA A 4 -32.22 3.96 48.75
N SER A 5 -31.59 4.08 47.63
CA SER A 5 -32.18 4.69 46.43
C SER A 5 -33.17 3.70 45.81
N THR A 6 -34.47 4.02 45.89
CA THR A 6 -35.54 3.28 45.22
C THR A 6 -35.51 3.60 43.72
N LEU A 7 -35.24 2.57 42.89
CA LEU A 7 -35.36 2.68 41.43
C LEU A 7 -36.81 2.95 41.03
N SER A 8 -37.02 3.93 40.13
CA SER A 8 -38.35 4.23 39.64
C SER A 8 -38.88 3.07 38.75
N ARG A 9 -40.21 2.89 38.71
CA ARG A 9 -40.87 1.89 37.84
C ARG A 9 -40.47 2.02 36.38
N ARG A 10 -40.15 3.25 35.92
CA ARG A 10 -39.67 3.54 34.56
C ARG A 10 -38.28 2.98 34.27
N ASP A 11 -37.37 3.06 35.25
CA ASP A 11 -35.99 2.55 35.13
C ASP A 11 -35.97 1.00 35.20
N ALA A 12 -36.90 0.41 35.96
CA ALA A 12 -37.07 -1.05 36.00
C ALA A 12 -37.63 -1.59 34.68
N LEU A 13 -38.56 -0.92 34.03
CA LEU A 13 -39.15 -1.31 32.76
C LEU A 13 -38.15 -1.15 31.60
N SER A 14 -37.33 -0.09 31.61
CA SER A 14 -36.29 0.11 30.57
C SER A 14 -35.18 -0.97 30.63
N ARG A 15 -34.84 -1.43 31.84
CA ARG A 15 -33.84 -2.50 32.04
C ARG A 15 -34.39 -3.87 31.66
N LEU A 16 -35.69 -4.14 31.88
CA LEU A 16 -36.36 -5.36 31.49
C LEU A 16 -36.53 -5.47 29.96
N SER A 17 -36.87 -4.34 29.30
CA SER A 17 -36.97 -4.33 27.81
C SER A 17 -35.60 -4.54 27.13
N ALA A 18 -34.50 -4.00 27.67
CA ALA A 18 -33.15 -4.22 27.15
C ALA A 18 -32.69 -5.68 27.35
N GLY A 19 -33.02 -6.30 28.49
CA GLY A 19 -32.70 -7.71 28.76
C GLY A 19 -33.49 -8.70 27.91
N ALA A 20 -34.76 -8.41 27.63
CA ALA A 20 -35.62 -9.26 26.80
C ALA A 20 -35.19 -9.24 25.32
N LEU A 21 -34.72 -8.10 24.81
CA LEU A 21 -34.18 -7.98 23.44
C LEU A 21 -32.87 -8.76 23.27
N LEU A 22 -32.02 -8.82 24.31
CA LEU A 22 -30.81 -9.63 24.33
C LEU A 22 -31.11 -11.14 24.32
N ALA A 23 -32.15 -11.58 25.03
CA ALA A 23 -32.54 -13.00 25.11
C ALA A 23 -33.19 -13.51 23.80
N LEU A 24 -33.74 -12.63 22.97
CA LEU A 24 -34.35 -12.96 21.70
C LEU A 24 -33.40 -12.87 20.50
N GLY A 25 -32.12 -12.53 20.72
CA GLY A 25 -31.15 -12.37 19.64
C GLY A 25 -31.42 -11.20 18.70
N LEU A 26 -32.37 -10.31 19.07
CA LEU A 26 -32.74 -9.13 18.28
C LEU A 26 -31.90 -7.91 18.71
N TRP A 27 -30.57 -8.01 18.55
CA TRP A 27 -29.70 -6.85 18.66
C TRP A 27 -29.87 -5.99 17.42
N PRO A 28 -30.22 -4.69 17.53
CA PRO A 28 -30.41 -3.83 16.36
C PRO A 28 -29.13 -3.57 15.55
N GLY A 29 -27.98 -4.11 15.99
CA GLY A 29 -26.68 -3.95 15.33
C GLY A 29 -26.18 -5.12 14.50
N CYS A 30 -26.95 -6.23 14.39
CA CYS A 30 -26.56 -7.42 13.61
C CYS A 30 -27.41 -7.68 12.37
N LEU A 31 -28.26 -6.75 11.97
CA LEU A 31 -28.65 -6.69 10.58
C LEU A 31 -27.44 -6.15 9.83
N SER A 32 -26.66 -7.03 9.23
CA SER A 32 -25.77 -6.67 8.12
C SER A 32 -26.66 -5.92 7.13
N ALA A 33 -26.65 -4.60 7.23
CA ALA A 33 -27.20 -3.77 6.19
C ALA A 33 -26.38 -4.14 4.96
N ARG A 34 -26.94 -5.02 4.12
CA ARG A 34 -26.52 -5.17 2.75
C ARG A 34 -26.58 -3.75 2.22
N ALA A 35 -25.42 -3.10 2.17
CA ALA A 35 -25.31 -1.73 1.72
C ALA A 35 -26.07 -1.67 0.40
N ARG A 36 -27.18 -0.93 0.39
CA ARG A 36 -27.78 -0.49 -0.87
C ARG A 36 -26.62 0.10 -1.64
N SER A 37 -26.51 -0.21 -2.92
CA SER A 37 -25.62 0.43 -3.88
C SER A 37 -25.96 1.93 -3.92
N GLY A 38 -25.51 2.66 -2.89
CA GLY A 38 -25.49 4.11 -2.86
C GLY A 38 -24.38 4.57 -3.78
N GLU A 39 -24.50 5.78 -4.32
CA GLU A 39 -23.42 6.44 -5.07
C GLU A 39 -22.09 6.32 -4.30
N PRO A 40 -20.98 6.01 -4.97
CA PRO A 40 -19.68 5.86 -4.30
C PRO A 40 -19.32 7.14 -3.56
N GLY A 41 -19.00 7.04 -2.28
CA GLY A 41 -18.62 8.20 -1.45
C GLY A 41 -17.33 8.85 -1.93
N SER A 42 -17.23 10.18 -1.75
CA SER A 42 -15.98 10.92 -2.01
C SER A 42 -15.05 10.85 -0.81
N PHE A 43 -13.75 10.63 -1.05
CA PHE A 43 -12.70 10.58 -0.03
C PHE A 43 -11.32 10.80 -0.65
N LYS A 44 -10.32 10.99 0.21
CA LYS A 44 -8.92 11.03 -0.20
C LYS A 44 -8.16 9.83 0.33
N PHE A 45 -7.18 9.37 -0.44
CA PHE A 45 -6.20 8.38 0.00
C PHE A 45 -4.81 8.75 -0.51
N ILE A 46 -3.79 8.16 0.09
CA ILE A 46 -2.40 8.37 -0.30
C ILE A 46 -1.89 7.12 -1.00
N THR A 47 -1.04 7.30 -2.01
CA THR A 47 -0.13 6.24 -2.47
C THR A 47 1.31 6.68 -2.28
N VAL A 48 2.13 5.80 -1.70
CA VAL A 48 3.57 5.97 -1.51
C VAL A 48 4.28 4.69 -1.90
N ASN A 49 5.49 4.79 -2.43
CA ASN A 49 6.24 3.65 -2.95
C ASN A 49 7.72 3.76 -2.63
N ASP A 50 8.38 2.60 -2.58
CA ASP A 50 9.83 2.51 -2.62
C ASP A 50 10.50 3.39 -1.55
N THR A 51 10.15 3.17 -0.29
CA THR A 51 10.71 3.91 0.86
C THR A 51 12.10 3.42 1.26
N HIS A 52 12.43 2.17 0.91
CA HIS A 52 13.76 1.57 1.07
C HIS A 52 14.40 1.86 2.43
N TYR A 53 13.67 1.63 3.51
CA TYR A 53 14.21 1.81 4.86
C TYR A 53 15.47 0.96 5.06
N LEU A 54 16.56 1.58 5.49
CA LEU A 54 17.85 0.93 5.68
C LEU A 54 18.53 1.31 7.01
N SER A 55 18.26 2.49 7.53
CA SER A 55 18.96 3.04 8.70
C SER A 55 18.05 4.01 9.48
N PRO A 56 18.42 4.41 10.70
CA PRO A 56 17.70 5.43 11.46
C PRO A 56 17.51 6.75 10.72
N ASP A 57 18.49 7.18 9.88
CA ASP A 57 18.34 8.39 9.06
C ASP A 57 17.14 8.28 8.11
N CYS A 58 16.88 7.06 7.55
CA CYS A 58 15.69 6.83 6.74
C CYS A 58 14.44 7.01 7.59
N GLY A 59 14.46 6.56 8.85
CA GLY A 59 13.36 6.77 9.81
C GLY A 59 13.08 8.24 10.02
N GLN A 60 14.11 9.04 10.31
CA GLN A 60 13.98 10.48 10.52
C GLN A 60 13.38 11.19 9.29
N TYR A 61 13.82 10.84 8.08
CA TYR A 61 13.24 11.36 6.84
C TYR A 61 11.77 10.98 6.71
N LEU A 62 11.44 9.68 6.89
CA LEU A 62 10.09 9.17 6.74
C LEU A 62 9.12 9.72 7.79
N GLU A 63 9.56 10.01 9.01
CA GLU A 63 8.74 10.73 10.00
C GLU A 63 8.32 12.11 9.49
N GLY A 64 9.21 12.82 8.79
CA GLY A 64 8.89 14.07 8.11
C GLY A 64 7.82 13.90 7.03
N VAL A 65 7.98 12.85 6.20
CA VAL A 65 6.99 12.48 5.17
C VAL A 65 5.64 12.16 5.79
N LEU A 66 5.60 11.34 6.85
CA LEU A 66 4.37 10.97 7.56
C LEU A 66 3.65 12.19 8.14
N ARG A 67 4.38 13.17 8.70
CA ARG A 67 3.78 14.43 9.15
C ARG A 67 3.08 15.16 8.01
N GLN A 68 3.67 15.21 6.81
CA GLN A 68 3.01 15.80 5.64
C GLN A 68 1.80 14.97 5.18
N MET A 69 1.90 13.65 5.18
CA MET A 69 0.77 12.77 4.82
C MET A 69 -0.45 13.01 5.74
N LYS A 70 -0.24 13.20 7.04
CA LYS A 70 -1.32 13.51 7.99
C LYS A 70 -2.08 14.79 7.63
N THR A 71 -1.38 15.81 7.10
CA THR A 71 -2.04 17.07 6.70
C THR A 71 -2.87 16.95 5.43
N ALA A 72 -2.74 15.86 4.66
CA ALA A 72 -3.48 15.67 3.42
C ALA A 72 -4.97 15.33 3.64
N GLY A 73 -5.37 14.95 4.86
CA GLY A 73 -6.74 14.56 5.18
C GLY A 73 -7.17 13.27 4.47
N ALA A 74 -6.23 12.34 4.26
CA ALA A 74 -6.48 11.06 3.64
C ALA A 74 -7.06 10.07 4.67
N GLU A 75 -8.00 9.23 4.22
CA GLU A 75 -8.66 8.25 5.07
C GLU A 75 -7.86 6.93 5.17
N PHE A 76 -6.91 6.70 4.28
CA PHE A 76 -5.95 5.58 4.32
C PHE A 76 -4.74 5.82 3.42
N CYS A 77 -3.73 4.98 3.56
CA CYS A 77 -2.50 5.00 2.77
C CYS A 77 -2.28 3.63 2.11
N LEU A 78 -2.00 3.61 0.80
CA LEU A 78 -1.53 2.46 0.05
C LEU A 78 0.00 2.55 -0.08
N HIS A 79 0.74 1.57 0.44
CA HIS A 79 2.18 1.49 0.23
C HIS A 79 2.49 0.45 -0.87
N LEU A 80 3.08 0.89 -1.97
CA LEU A 80 3.22 0.12 -3.20
C LEU A 80 4.48 -0.77 -3.23
N GLY A 81 4.93 -1.25 -2.06
CA GLY A 81 6.06 -2.18 -1.94
C GLY A 81 7.42 -1.49 -1.81
N ASP A 82 8.45 -2.31 -1.64
CA ASP A 82 9.82 -1.90 -1.29
C ASP A 82 9.84 -0.97 -0.06
N LEU A 83 9.21 -1.47 1.02
CA LEU A 83 9.21 -0.80 2.31
C LEU A 83 10.64 -0.67 2.84
N THR A 84 11.44 -1.71 2.60
CA THR A 84 12.82 -1.81 3.11
C THR A 84 13.82 -2.09 1.99
N GLU A 85 15.12 -1.86 2.27
CA GLU A 85 16.20 -2.11 1.30
C GLU A 85 16.58 -3.60 1.21
N LYS A 86 16.40 -4.38 2.29
CA LYS A 86 16.93 -5.74 2.37
C LYS A 86 15.97 -6.80 2.90
N GLY A 87 14.74 -6.45 3.24
CA GLY A 87 13.76 -7.37 3.81
C GLY A 87 14.13 -7.90 5.21
N GLU A 88 15.04 -7.22 5.91
CA GLU A 88 15.45 -7.57 7.27
C GLU A 88 14.29 -7.33 8.25
N ARG A 89 14.06 -8.27 9.17
CA ARG A 89 12.98 -8.19 10.16
C ARG A 89 12.99 -6.87 10.96
N ALA A 90 14.19 -6.41 11.34
CA ALA A 90 14.32 -5.16 12.11
C ALA A 90 13.85 -3.94 11.29
N HIS A 91 14.22 -3.89 10.00
CA HIS A 91 13.83 -2.80 9.11
C HIS A 91 12.33 -2.84 8.77
N LEU A 92 11.77 -4.02 8.50
CA LEU A 92 10.33 -4.19 8.31
C LEU A 92 9.55 -3.82 9.59
N GLY A 93 10.08 -4.15 10.78
CA GLY A 93 9.50 -3.74 12.05
C GLY A 93 9.51 -2.23 12.25
N ALA A 94 10.61 -1.55 11.89
CA ALA A 94 10.70 -0.09 11.91
C ALA A 94 9.66 0.54 10.97
N MET A 95 9.51 0.01 9.75
CA MET A 95 8.49 0.48 8.80
C MET A 95 7.07 0.23 9.29
N SER A 96 6.80 -0.92 9.91
CA SER A 96 5.50 -1.19 10.52
C SER A 96 5.15 -0.18 11.60
N ASN A 97 6.13 0.15 12.47
CA ASN A 97 5.96 1.16 13.51
C ASN A 97 5.77 2.58 12.93
N LEU A 98 6.48 2.93 11.87
CA LEU A 98 6.30 4.21 11.18
C LEU A 98 4.90 4.31 10.58
N LEU A 99 4.45 3.31 9.83
CA LEU A 99 3.11 3.30 9.23
C LEU A 99 2.00 3.33 10.29
N ALA A 100 2.22 2.71 11.46
CA ALA A 100 1.28 2.77 12.58
C ALA A 100 1.14 4.17 13.19
N GLN A 101 2.07 5.09 12.93
CA GLN A 101 1.97 6.48 13.37
C GLN A 101 1.03 7.33 12.49
N LEU A 102 0.61 6.84 11.31
CA LEU A 102 -0.43 7.51 10.54
C LEU A 102 -1.76 7.48 11.30
N ASP A 103 -2.49 8.57 11.24
CA ASP A 103 -3.84 8.66 11.84
C ASP A 103 -4.90 7.93 10.98
N ALA A 104 -4.44 7.09 10.07
CA ALA A 104 -5.23 6.37 9.09
C ALA A 104 -4.60 4.99 8.81
N PRO A 105 -5.39 3.95 8.48
CA PRO A 105 -4.86 2.63 8.19
C PRO A 105 -3.93 2.64 6.97
N ALA A 106 -2.84 1.85 7.05
CA ALA A 106 -1.95 1.61 5.92
C ALA A 106 -2.16 0.21 5.34
N TYR A 107 -2.17 0.15 4.02
CA TYR A 107 -2.37 -1.06 3.23
C TYR A 107 -1.15 -1.30 2.33
N PRO A 108 -0.12 -1.99 2.81
CA PRO A 108 1.06 -2.28 2.01
C PRO A 108 0.87 -3.49 1.10
N VAL A 109 1.53 -3.47 -0.07
CA VAL A 109 1.89 -4.66 -0.84
C VAL A 109 3.38 -4.93 -0.70
N ILE A 110 3.80 -6.17 -0.94
CA ILE A 110 5.21 -6.54 -0.89
C ILE A 110 5.95 -6.06 -2.14
N GLY A 111 7.20 -5.58 -1.98
CA GLY A 111 8.14 -5.36 -3.06
C GLY A 111 9.27 -6.39 -3.06
N ASN A 112 10.11 -6.38 -4.10
CA ASN A 112 11.20 -7.36 -4.21
C ASN A 112 12.31 -7.11 -3.17
N HIS A 113 12.49 -5.90 -2.69
CA HIS A 113 13.43 -5.58 -1.61
C HIS A 113 12.91 -5.97 -0.21
N ASP A 114 11.65 -6.33 -0.07
CA ASP A 114 11.07 -6.78 1.21
C ASP A 114 11.29 -8.28 1.49
N TYR A 115 11.96 -8.99 0.57
CA TYR A 115 12.43 -10.35 0.78
C TYR A 115 13.81 -10.35 1.44
N ALA A 116 14.02 -11.18 2.45
CA ALA A 116 15.32 -11.39 3.07
C ALA A 116 16.28 -12.15 2.15
N THR A 117 15.79 -13.20 1.50
CA THR A 117 16.48 -13.96 0.43
C THR A 117 15.59 -14.08 -0.79
N GLN A 118 16.03 -14.78 -1.84
CA GLN A 118 15.24 -14.94 -3.07
C GLN A 118 13.81 -15.47 -2.84
N SER A 119 13.59 -16.24 -1.79
CA SER A 119 12.28 -16.86 -1.50
C SER A 119 11.77 -16.58 -0.08
N ASP A 120 12.58 -15.97 0.78
CA ASP A 120 12.20 -15.73 2.17
C ASP A 120 11.58 -14.35 2.37
N ARG A 121 10.27 -14.34 2.57
CA ARG A 121 9.46 -13.15 2.90
C ARG A 121 8.72 -13.29 4.23
N ARG A 122 9.11 -14.27 5.06
CA ARG A 122 8.42 -14.55 6.35
C ARG A 122 8.38 -13.35 7.27
N ALA A 123 9.43 -12.51 7.27
CA ALA A 123 9.45 -11.30 8.07
C ALA A 123 8.32 -10.33 7.65
N TYR A 124 8.11 -10.14 6.34
CA TYR A 124 7.00 -9.34 5.81
C TYR A 124 5.64 -9.95 6.19
N GLU A 125 5.43 -11.25 5.93
CA GLU A 125 4.17 -11.93 6.21
C GLU A 125 3.78 -11.89 7.69
N ASN A 126 4.76 -11.93 8.59
CA ASN A 126 4.54 -11.83 10.04
C ASN A 126 4.16 -10.43 10.51
N LEU A 127 4.74 -9.38 9.91
CA LEU A 127 4.49 -7.99 10.29
C LEU A 127 3.28 -7.39 9.56
N PHE A 128 2.99 -7.88 8.37
CA PHE A 128 1.86 -7.47 7.55
C PHE A 128 0.99 -8.69 7.18
N PRO A 129 0.33 -9.32 8.16
CA PRO A 129 -0.42 -10.54 7.94
C PRO A 129 -1.55 -10.32 6.93
N ARG A 130 -1.70 -11.28 6.01
CA ARG A 130 -2.71 -11.25 4.93
C ARG A 130 -2.57 -10.05 3.98
N ARG A 131 -1.34 -9.52 3.76
CA ARG A 131 -1.04 -8.39 2.87
C ARG A 131 -0.21 -8.78 1.64
N LEU A 132 -0.33 -10.02 1.15
CA LEU A 132 0.23 -10.42 -0.14
C LEU A 132 -0.75 -10.12 -1.27
N ASN A 133 -1.86 -10.86 -1.30
CA ASN A 133 -2.97 -10.60 -2.20
C ASN A 133 -4.21 -10.42 -1.33
N TYR A 134 -4.91 -9.31 -1.49
CA TYR A 134 -6.07 -8.99 -0.67
C TYR A 134 -6.94 -7.93 -1.34
N HIS A 135 -8.15 -7.80 -0.87
CA HIS A 135 -9.02 -6.69 -1.22
C HIS A 135 -9.67 -6.12 0.04
N PHE A 136 -10.10 -4.88 -0.06
CA PHE A 136 -10.94 -4.24 0.93
C PHE A 136 -11.89 -3.26 0.24
N GLU A 137 -12.95 -2.92 0.93
CA GLU A 137 -13.93 -1.93 0.47
C GLU A 137 -13.85 -0.68 1.32
N HIS A 138 -14.06 0.47 0.67
CA HIS A 138 -14.13 1.75 1.33
C HIS A 138 -15.14 2.67 0.62
N ARG A 139 -16.18 3.08 1.33
CA ARG A 139 -17.24 3.99 0.81
C ARG A 139 -17.79 3.59 -0.57
N GLY A 140 -18.03 2.29 -0.80
CA GLY A 140 -18.54 1.79 -2.07
C GLY A 140 -17.51 1.65 -3.19
N TRP A 141 -16.22 1.78 -2.88
CA TRP A 141 -15.09 1.49 -3.75
C TRP A 141 -14.40 0.21 -3.35
N GLN A 142 -13.82 -0.47 -4.32
CA GLN A 142 -13.04 -1.70 -4.13
C GLN A 142 -11.56 -1.43 -4.40
N PHE A 143 -10.70 -1.91 -3.51
CA PHE A 143 -9.25 -1.79 -3.61
C PHE A 143 -8.65 -3.19 -3.60
N VAL A 144 -7.83 -3.49 -4.60
CA VAL A 144 -7.21 -4.81 -4.77
C VAL A 144 -5.69 -4.67 -4.75
N GLY A 145 -5.08 -5.13 -3.65
CA GLY A 145 -3.63 -5.19 -3.48
C GLY A 145 -3.07 -6.54 -3.91
N LEU A 146 -2.06 -6.52 -4.78
CA LEU A 146 -1.55 -7.73 -5.43
C LEU A 146 -0.04 -7.87 -5.26
N ASP A 147 0.41 -9.09 -4.98
CA ASP A 147 1.81 -9.47 -5.06
C ASP A 147 2.21 -9.72 -6.52
N SER A 148 2.95 -8.79 -7.09
CA SER A 148 3.51 -8.92 -8.44
C SER A 148 4.98 -9.35 -8.45
N THR A 149 5.54 -9.72 -7.30
CA THR A 149 6.97 -10.01 -7.16
C THR A 149 7.35 -11.42 -7.64
N HIS A 150 8.63 -11.59 -7.90
CA HIS A 150 9.28 -12.89 -8.12
C HIS A 150 10.50 -12.98 -7.19
N GLY A 151 10.26 -13.05 -5.88
CA GLY A 151 11.32 -12.95 -4.90
C GLY A 151 12.10 -11.64 -5.04
N LYS A 152 13.42 -11.68 -4.91
CA LYS A 152 14.30 -10.51 -5.08
C LYS A 152 14.59 -10.14 -6.54
N THR A 153 14.06 -10.87 -7.52
CA THR A 153 14.30 -10.58 -8.94
C THR A 153 13.66 -9.24 -9.29
N TYR A 154 14.44 -8.33 -9.88
CA TYR A 154 14.01 -6.95 -10.15
C TYR A 154 13.68 -6.67 -11.63
N GLU A 155 14.09 -7.55 -12.55
CA GLU A 155 13.82 -7.39 -13.99
C GLU A 155 13.49 -8.74 -14.64
N LYS A 156 12.87 -8.70 -15.83
CA LYS A 156 12.47 -9.90 -16.60
C LYS A 156 11.66 -10.89 -15.74
N THR A 157 10.76 -10.33 -14.91
CA THR A 157 9.94 -11.07 -13.97
C THR A 157 8.64 -11.55 -14.60
N ASN A 158 7.99 -12.49 -13.91
CA ASN A 158 6.59 -12.84 -14.12
C ASN A 158 5.87 -12.87 -12.77
N ILE A 159 4.65 -12.38 -12.77
CA ILE A 159 3.73 -12.51 -11.63
C ILE A 159 3.51 -14.00 -11.37
N GLN A 160 3.61 -14.40 -10.10
CA GLN A 160 3.61 -15.79 -9.72
C GLN A 160 2.22 -16.45 -9.84
N PRO A 161 2.14 -17.77 -10.13
CA PRO A 161 0.88 -18.49 -10.24
C PRO A 161 0.00 -18.37 -8.98
N ALA A 162 0.58 -18.15 -7.81
CA ALA A 162 -0.17 -17.96 -6.56
C ALA A 162 -1.09 -16.73 -6.62
N THR A 163 -0.63 -15.63 -7.22
CA THR A 163 -1.44 -14.42 -7.39
C THR A 163 -2.60 -14.66 -8.36
N PHE A 164 -2.37 -15.38 -9.45
CA PHE A 164 -3.45 -15.74 -10.39
C PHE A 164 -4.51 -16.64 -9.75
N ARG A 165 -4.09 -17.67 -8.99
CA ARG A 165 -5.04 -18.52 -8.23
C ARG A 165 -5.86 -17.69 -7.26
N TRP A 166 -5.20 -16.76 -6.53
CA TRP A 166 -5.92 -15.88 -5.61
C TRP A 166 -6.96 -15.02 -6.35
N LEU A 167 -6.62 -14.47 -7.52
CA LEU A 167 -7.55 -13.70 -8.36
C LEU A 167 -8.75 -14.56 -8.80
N ASP A 168 -8.51 -15.75 -9.34
CA ASP A 168 -9.54 -16.67 -9.81
C ASP A 168 -10.53 -17.05 -8.67
N ASP A 169 -10.05 -17.13 -7.41
CA ASP A 169 -10.86 -17.44 -6.24
C ASP A 169 -11.59 -16.24 -5.63
N ASN A 170 -11.05 -15.03 -5.78
CA ASN A 170 -11.52 -13.88 -5.02
C ASN A 170 -12.22 -12.82 -5.87
N LEU A 171 -11.92 -12.65 -7.16
CA LEU A 171 -12.59 -11.66 -8.00
C LEU A 171 -14.11 -11.88 -8.07
N LYS A 172 -14.58 -13.10 -7.99
CA LYS A 172 -16.02 -13.43 -7.93
C LYS A 172 -16.77 -12.89 -6.69
N LYS A 173 -16.01 -12.40 -5.69
CA LYS A 173 -16.55 -11.77 -4.47
C LYS A 173 -16.74 -10.27 -4.62
N LEU A 174 -16.17 -9.67 -5.66
CA LEU A 174 -16.24 -8.25 -5.95
C LEU A 174 -17.44 -7.95 -6.87
N ASP A 175 -18.03 -6.77 -6.72
CA ASP A 175 -19.06 -6.27 -7.65
C ASP A 175 -18.38 -5.60 -8.86
N PRO A 176 -18.55 -6.12 -10.08
CA PRO A 176 -17.94 -5.55 -11.27
C PRO A 176 -18.37 -4.10 -11.57
N ARG A 177 -19.51 -3.66 -11.02
CA ARG A 177 -20.04 -2.30 -11.24
C ARG A 177 -19.42 -1.26 -10.29
N GLN A 178 -18.90 -1.69 -9.14
CA GLN A 178 -18.27 -0.77 -8.19
C GLN A 178 -16.93 -0.27 -8.72
N PRO A 179 -16.62 1.03 -8.53
CA PRO A 179 -15.32 1.55 -8.90
C PRO A 179 -14.21 0.79 -8.17
N THR A 180 -13.25 0.31 -8.96
CA THR A 180 -12.17 -0.58 -8.50
C THR A 180 -10.81 0.06 -8.75
N VAL A 181 -9.91 -0.03 -7.77
CA VAL A 181 -8.52 0.41 -7.86
C VAL A 181 -7.61 -0.80 -7.62
N ILE A 182 -6.63 -0.99 -8.51
CA ILE A 182 -5.55 -1.97 -8.34
C ILE A 182 -4.32 -1.25 -7.81
N PHE A 183 -3.62 -1.87 -6.87
CA PHE A 183 -2.30 -1.40 -6.45
C PHE A 183 -1.35 -2.59 -6.26
N THR A 184 -0.12 -2.41 -6.72
CA THR A 184 0.90 -3.46 -6.74
C THR A 184 2.29 -2.85 -6.81
N HIS A 185 3.33 -3.67 -6.69
CA HIS A 185 4.69 -3.16 -6.72
C HIS A 185 5.21 -2.97 -8.16
N PHE A 186 5.26 -4.03 -8.98
CA PHE A 186 5.79 -3.92 -10.35
C PHE A 186 4.85 -3.15 -11.29
N PRO A 187 5.40 -2.37 -12.25
CA PRO A 187 4.60 -1.61 -13.22
C PRO A 187 3.71 -2.51 -14.07
N LEU A 188 2.45 -2.11 -14.25
CA LEU A 188 1.53 -2.81 -15.15
C LEU A 188 1.28 -2.05 -16.47
N GLY A 189 1.67 -0.78 -16.56
CA GLY A 189 1.54 0.03 -17.77
C GLY A 189 2.43 -0.47 -18.90
N GLU A 190 1.91 -0.46 -20.13
CA GLU A 190 2.65 -0.88 -21.32
C GLU A 190 3.87 0.01 -21.57
N GLY A 191 5.00 -0.60 -21.97
CA GLY A 191 6.26 0.10 -22.26
C GLY A 191 6.99 0.64 -21.03
N VAL A 192 6.47 0.46 -19.82
CA VAL A 192 7.20 0.83 -18.60
C VAL A 192 8.28 -0.22 -18.33
N LYS A 193 9.50 0.24 -18.05
CA LYS A 193 10.61 -0.64 -17.70
C LYS A 193 10.25 -1.50 -16.50
N TYR A 194 10.74 -2.75 -16.48
CA TYR A 194 10.49 -3.76 -15.45
C TYR A 194 9.05 -4.30 -15.35
N ARG A 195 8.20 -3.97 -16.31
CA ARG A 195 6.86 -4.57 -16.41
C ARG A 195 6.98 -6.10 -16.48
N PRO A 196 6.24 -6.88 -15.66
CA PRO A 196 6.24 -8.34 -15.75
C PRO A 196 5.77 -8.85 -17.11
N GLY A 197 6.40 -9.91 -17.62
CA GLY A 197 6.09 -10.45 -18.94
C GLY A 197 4.66 -10.96 -19.12
N ASN A 198 3.98 -11.30 -18.01
CA ASN A 198 2.61 -11.78 -17.99
C ASN A 198 1.63 -10.75 -17.38
N ALA A 199 1.97 -9.46 -17.35
CA ALA A 199 1.09 -8.41 -16.82
C ALA A 199 -0.25 -8.35 -17.53
N ASP A 200 -0.29 -8.59 -18.86
CA ASP A 200 -1.54 -8.61 -19.62
C ASP A 200 -2.50 -9.68 -19.13
N ALA A 201 -2.00 -10.87 -18.80
CA ALA A 201 -2.82 -11.94 -18.25
C ALA A 201 -3.47 -11.58 -16.90
N LEU A 202 -2.84 -10.69 -16.11
CA LEU A 202 -3.45 -10.14 -14.90
C LEU A 202 -4.53 -9.12 -15.26
N LEU A 203 -4.24 -8.18 -16.16
CA LEU A 203 -5.15 -7.13 -16.56
C LEU A 203 -6.42 -7.66 -17.24
N GLU A 204 -6.31 -8.76 -18.01
CA GLU A 204 -7.46 -9.45 -18.62
C GLU A 204 -8.53 -9.86 -17.60
N ARG A 205 -8.12 -10.26 -16.38
CA ARG A 205 -9.05 -10.65 -15.31
C ARG A 205 -9.87 -9.48 -14.78
N PHE A 206 -9.39 -8.26 -14.98
CA PHE A 206 -10.08 -7.04 -14.54
C PHE A 206 -10.91 -6.38 -15.63
N LYS A 207 -10.90 -6.87 -16.86
CA LYS A 207 -11.76 -6.34 -17.94
C LYS A 207 -13.24 -6.24 -17.60
N PRO A 208 -13.85 -7.17 -16.84
CA PRO A 208 -15.24 -7.06 -16.45
C PRO A 208 -15.53 -5.99 -15.39
N PHE A 209 -14.48 -5.43 -14.75
CA PHE A 209 -14.63 -4.55 -13.60
C PHE A 209 -14.61 -3.07 -14.01
N ASN A 210 -15.31 -2.24 -13.25
CA ASN A 210 -15.27 -0.79 -13.35
C ASN A 210 -13.95 -0.25 -12.79
N LEU A 211 -12.85 -0.53 -13.50
CA LEU A 211 -11.50 -0.14 -13.09
C LEU A 211 -11.33 1.37 -13.24
N GLN A 212 -10.80 2.04 -12.21
CA GLN A 212 -10.63 3.49 -12.15
C GLN A 212 -9.17 3.95 -12.10
N GLY A 213 -8.26 3.05 -11.77
CA GLY A 213 -6.83 3.36 -11.75
C GLY A 213 -5.99 2.20 -11.26
N ILE A 214 -4.72 2.22 -11.65
CA ILE A 214 -3.70 1.25 -11.28
C ILE A 214 -2.50 2.01 -10.74
N PHE A 215 -2.10 1.73 -9.50
CA PHE A 215 -0.95 2.37 -8.87
C PHE A 215 0.18 1.37 -8.65
N CYS A 216 1.39 1.73 -9.11
CA CYS A 216 2.56 0.87 -9.09
C CYS A 216 3.79 1.61 -8.52
N GLY A 217 4.76 0.85 -8.00
CA GLY A 217 6.08 1.29 -7.59
C GLY A 217 7.19 0.81 -8.52
N HIS A 218 8.31 0.42 -7.94
CA HIS A 218 9.47 -0.24 -8.55
C HIS A 218 10.26 0.58 -9.57
N TRP A 219 9.62 1.30 -10.46
CA TRP A 219 10.32 2.09 -11.48
C TRP A 219 11.02 3.35 -10.91
N HIS A 220 10.72 3.80 -9.71
CA HIS A 220 11.27 5.04 -9.13
C HIS A 220 11.25 6.23 -10.10
N GLY A 221 10.17 6.42 -10.80
CA GLY A 221 10.01 7.54 -11.73
C GLY A 221 8.55 7.72 -12.07
N PHE A 222 8.18 8.93 -12.46
CA PHE A 222 6.81 9.19 -12.85
C PHE A 222 6.53 8.66 -14.25
N THR A 223 5.56 7.77 -14.37
CA THR A 223 4.96 7.39 -15.65
C THR A 223 3.45 7.30 -15.51
N GLU A 224 2.75 7.71 -16.56
CA GLU A 224 1.34 7.44 -16.74
C GLU A 224 1.14 6.74 -18.08
N ARG A 225 0.47 5.61 -18.07
CA ARG A 225 0.17 4.82 -19.27
C ARG A 225 -1.29 4.43 -19.28
N LYS A 226 -1.92 4.49 -20.45
CA LYS A 226 -3.28 3.98 -20.60
C LYS A 226 -3.31 2.45 -20.56
N VAL A 227 -4.31 1.92 -19.88
CA VAL A 227 -4.68 0.50 -19.84
C VAL A 227 -6.19 0.45 -20.11
N GLY A 228 -6.58 0.27 -21.39
CA GLY A 228 -7.95 0.54 -21.83
C GLY A 228 -8.30 2.01 -21.59
N GLU A 229 -9.38 2.25 -20.86
CA GLU A 229 -9.86 3.61 -20.54
C GLU A 229 -9.28 4.18 -19.23
N VAL A 230 -8.47 3.41 -18.52
CA VAL A 230 -7.90 3.84 -17.22
C VAL A 230 -6.40 4.11 -17.34
N PHE A 231 -5.86 4.74 -16.31
CA PHE A 231 -4.43 5.00 -16.20
C PHE A 231 -3.73 3.94 -15.32
N ALA A 232 -2.49 3.62 -15.65
CA ALA A 232 -1.52 2.94 -14.79
C ALA A 232 -0.37 3.91 -14.48
N VAL A 233 -0.15 4.18 -13.21
CA VAL A 233 0.82 5.18 -12.73
C VAL A 233 1.93 4.50 -11.95
N THR A 234 3.19 4.88 -12.26
CA THR A 234 4.32 4.74 -11.32
C THR A 234 4.70 6.12 -10.80
N ASN A 235 5.30 6.18 -9.62
CA ASN A 235 5.72 7.44 -9.02
C ASN A 235 7.21 7.41 -8.66
N ARG A 236 7.77 8.60 -8.42
CA ARG A 236 9.10 8.79 -7.83
C ARG A 236 9.18 8.09 -6.49
N CYS A 237 10.34 7.52 -6.16
CA CYS A 237 10.51 6.84 -4.88
C CYS A 237 10.47 7.82 -3.70
N CYS A 238 10.00 7.35 -2.55
CA CYS A 238 10.00 8.11 -1.29
C CYS A 238 11.16 7.66 -0.38
N ALA A 239 12.36 7.52 -0.94
CA ALA A 239 13.52 6.97 -0.26
C ALA A 239 14.63 8.01 -0.04
N LEU A 240 15.20 8.06 1.17
CA LEU A 240 16.39 8.87 1.47
C LEU A 240 17.63 8.38 0.72
N LYS A 241 17.81 7.04 0.64
CA LYS A 241 19.04 6.40 0.14
C LYS A 241 19.00 5.95 -1.31
N ARG A 242 17.91 6.16 -2.05
CA ARG A 242 17.76 5.75 -3.45
C ARG A 242 17.51 6.94 -4.36
N GLY A 243 18.02 6.89 -5.58
CA GLY A 243 17.73 7.84 -6.65
C GLY A 243 16.46 7.50 -7.42
N ASN A 244 15.94 8.45 -8.19
CA ASN A 244 14.91 8.19 -9.18
C ASN A 244 15.55 7.77 -10.51
N HIS A 245 14.92 6.80 -11.19
CA HIS A 245 15.42 6.28 -12.46
C HIS A 245 15.19 7.26 -13.63
N ASP A 246 14.22 8.16 -13.50
CA ASP A 246 13.97 9.25 -14.44
C ASP A 246 14.92 10.45 -14.24
N LYS A 247 15.92 10.33 -13.34
CA LYS A 247 16.90 11.35 -12.98
C LYS A 247 16.33 12.59 -12.28
N THR A 248 15.07 12.61 -11.94
CA THR A 248 14.48 13.66 -11.11
C THR A 248 15.00 13.54 -9.67
N LYS A 249 15.01 14.65 -8.92
CA LYS A 249 15.48 14.68 -7.53
C LYS A 249 14.35 14.64 -6.52
N GLU A 250 13.18 14.99 -6.94
CA GLU A 250 11.98 15.12 -6.10
C GLU A 250 11.62 13.77 -5.51
N LYS A 251 11.33 13.77 -4.23
CA LYS A 251 10.82 12.64 -3.45
C LYS A 251 9.42 12.98 -2.97
N GLY A 252 8.58 11.99 -2.78
CA GLY A 252 7.25 12.28 -2.26
C GLY A 252 6.23 11.16 -2.49
N PHE A 253 4.98 11.55 -2.45
CA PHE A 253 3.83 10.66 -2.53
C PHE A 253 2.71 11.28 -3.37
N LEU A 254 1.71 10.47 -3.74
CA LEU A 254 0.51 10.98 -4.38
C LEU A 254 -0.61 11.14 -3.36
N VAL A 255 -1.31 12.26 -3.41
CA VAL A 255 -2.62 12.41 -2.80
C VAL A 255 -3.65 12.17 -3.89
N CYS A 256 -4.42 11.12 -3.70
CA CYS A 256 -5.48 10.68 -4.60
C CYS A 256 -6.84 11.13 -4.06
N GLU A 257 -7.73 11.51 -4.94
CA GLU A 257 -9.12 11.85 -4.62
C GLU A 257 -10.06 10.93 -5.42
N ALA A 258 -10.86 10.16 -4.71
CA ALA A 258 -11.96 9.40 -5.24
C ALA A 258 -13.22 10.26 -5.17
N ARG A 259 -13.84 10.55 -6.32
CA ARG A 259 -15.05 11.37 -6.41
C ARG A 259 -15.84 10.98 -7.66
N ASP A 260 -17.15 10.91 -7.55
CA ASP A 260 -18.07 10.65 -8.67
C ASP A 260 -17.68 9.43 -9.51
N GLY A 261 -17.24 8.36 -8.81
CA GLY A 261 -16.80 7.10 -9.44
C GLY A 261 -15.47 7.19 -10.19
N ARG A 262 -14.69 8.27 -10.06
CA ARG A 262 -13.38 8.49 -10.70
C ARG A 262 -12.29 8.75 -9.68
N VAL A 263 -11.05 8.42 -10.03
CA VAL A 263 -9.85 8.76 -9.26
C VAL A 263 -9.05 9.82 -9.98
N THR A 264 -8.67 10.86 -9.25
CA THR A 264 -7.64 11.82 -9.66
C THR A 264 -6.51 11.81 -8.66
N TYR A 265 -5.33 12.32 -9.04
CA TYR A 265 -4.19 12.38 -8.12
C TYR A 265 -3.33 13.62 -8.38
N ARG A 266 -2.58 14.01 -7.37
CA ARG A 266 -1.53 15.03 -7.46
C ARG A 266 -0.29 14.58 -6.69
N PHE A 267 0.87 14.93 -7.19
CA PHE A 267 2.14 14.71 -6.49
C PHE A 267 2.30 15.73 -5.35
N VAL A 268 2.77 15.23 -4.21
CA VAL A 268 3.18 16.05 -3.07
C VAL A 268 4.65 15.77 -2.82
N GLU A 269 5.47 16.78 -3.00
CA GLU A 269 6.90 16.69 -2.73
C GLU A 269 7.17 16.63 -1.23
N ALA A 270 8.07 15.72 -0.84
CA ALA A 270 8.61 15.59 0.50
C ALA A 270 10.12 15.78 0.43
N PRO A 271 10.61 17.04 0.46
CA PRO A 271 12.02 17.34 0.27
C PRO A 271 12.86 16.73 1.39
N ILE A 272 14.10 16.35 1.03
CA ILE A 272 15.06 15.87 2.01
C ILE A 272 15.52 17.05 2.86
N PRO A 273 15.40 16.98 4.21
CA PRO A 273 15.89 18.02 5.10
C PRO A 273 17.42 18.24 4.95
N LYS A 274 17.88 19.49 5.11
CA LYS A 274 19.28 19.84 4.93
C LYS A 274 20.24 19.00 5.78
N GLU A 275 19.84 18.68 7.00
CA GLU A 275 20.61 17.85 7.93
C GLU A 275 20.78 16.40 7.46
N LEU A 276 19.95 15.93 6.53
CA LEU A 276 20.03 14.58 5.96
C LEU A 276 20.65 14.56 4.55
N GLU A 277 20.92 15.71 3.93
CA GLU A 277 21.48 15.76 2.57
C GLU A 277 22.84 15.06 2.46
N ALA A 278 23.69 15.17 3.48
CA ALA A 278 25.02 14.54 3.51
C ALA A 278 24.96 12.99 3.51
N VAL A 279 23.85 12.44 4.00
CA VAL A 279 23.62 10.97 4.07
C VAL A 279 22.62 10.49 3.02
N ALA A 280 22.09 11.38 2.21
CA ALA A 280 21.15 11.06 1.13
C ALA A 280 21.85 10.39 -0.07
N GLY A 281 21.09 9.61 -0.83
CA GLY A 281 21.58 8.92 -2.04
C GLY A 281 22.22 7.57 -1.77
N GLU A 282 22.53 6.85 -2.85
CA GLU A 282 23.11 5.51 -2.76
C GLU A 282 24.49 5.54 -2.09
N PRO A 283 24.78 4.61 -1.17
CA PRO A 283 26.12 4.47 -0.63
C PRO A 283 27.08 4.20 -1.80
N LYS A 284 28.12 5.02 -1.92
CA LYS A 284 29.17 4.79 -2.94
C LYS A 284 29.71 3.38 -2.77
N ARG A 285 29.55 2.53 -3.78
CA ARG A 285 30.21 1.22 -3.79
C ARG A 285 31.72 1.46 -3.62
N PRO A 286 32.39 0.75 -2.70
CA PRO A 286 33.85 0.80 -2.65
C PRO A 286 34.37 0.49 -4.06
N LYS A 287 35.21 1.35 -4.60
CA LYS A 287 35.91 1.03 -5.86
C LYS A 287 36.63 -0.31 -5.62
N ALA A 288 36.32 -1.33 -6.43
CA ALA A 288 37.06 -2.57 -6.43
C ALA A 288 38.54 -2.18 -6.57
N GLY A 289 39.32 -2.46 -5.53
CA GLY A 289 40.74 -2.13 -5.51
C GLY A 289 41.41 -2.81 -6.69
N SER A 290 42.05 -2.04 -7.54
CA SER A 290 42.95 -2.53 -8.57
C SER A 290 44.19 -3.15 -7.89
N ASN A 291 44.06 -4.40 -7.40
CA ASN A 291 45.23 -5.19 -7.09
C ASN A 291 45.80 -5.76 -8.39
N SER A 292 46.54 -4.93 -9.11
CA SER A 292 47.51 -5.41 -10.09
C SER A 292 48.82 -5.71 -9.34
N THR A 293 48.91 -6.88 -8.75
CA THR A 293 50.23 -7.49 -8.48
C THR A 293 50.74 -8.13 -9.77
N GLU A 294 51.41 -7.34 -10.59
CA GLU A 294 52.37 -7.89 -11.56
C GLU A 294 53.51 -8.54 -10.78
N SER A 295 53.52 -9.86 -10.72
CA SER A 295 54.76 -10.62 -10.51
C SER A 295 55.32 -10.94 -11.88
N LYS A 296 56.40 -10.29 -12.27
CA LYS A 296 57.29 -10.68 -13.37
C LYS A 296 58.30 -11.71 -12.90
N PRO A 297 58.85 -12.48 -13.83
CA PRO A 297 59.41 -13.84 -13.69
C PRO A 297 60.71 -13.90 -12.91
#